data_4242cf9ee9be5c721abf9459d9b114b9
#
_entry.id   4242cf9ee9be5c721abf9459d9b114b9
#
_cell.length_a   1.000
_cell.length_b   1.000
_cell.length_c   1.000
_cell.angle_alpha   90.00
_cell.angle_beta   90.00
_cell.angle_gamma   90.00
#
_symmetry.space_group_name_H-M   'P 1'
#
loop_
_entity.id
_entity.type
_entity.pdbx_description
1 polymer ?
#
loop_
_entity_poly.entity_id
_entity_poly.type
_entity_poly.pdbx_seq_one_letter_code
_entity_poly.pdbx_strand_id
1 'polypeptide(L)'
;LQMYSHTGTHMDAPAHMLPSGRTLDDFPAETFAGRGFVLDCRGAAEITLPMLRRQEEALGEAEFLLFCTGWDRYWGQPRYYEGFPCLTAEAAEYVASLGLKGVGEDSISLDPCDTEDYPNHMILLGAGLVNTENLTGLEALVGKTFTFLTLPLKWEHADGSSCRAMAMLREEETR
;
A
#
# COMPACT_ATOMS: atom_id res chain seq x y z
N LEU A 1 21.35 -14.25 -6.40
CA LEU A 1 20.62 -13.01 -6.60
C LEU A 1 21.25 -11.94 -5.71
N GLN A 2 21.52 -10.77 -6.24
CA GLN A 2 21.99 -9.62 -5.47
C GLN A 2 21.08 -8.44 -5.83
N MET A 3 20.29 -7.99 -4.88
CA MET A 3 19.34 -6.89 -5.05
C MET A 3 19.04 -6.27 -3.68
N TYR A 4 18.53 -5.05 -3.67
CA TYR A 4 18.00 -4.43 -2.45
C TYR A 4 16.66 -5.06 -2.08
N SER A 5 16.32 -5.06 -0.78
CA SER A 5 15.02 -5.53 -0.26
C SER A 5 13.85 -4.74 -0.85
N HIS A 6 14.04 -3.43 -1.02
CA HIS A 6 13.05 -2.50 -1.59
C HIS A 6 13.25 -2.35 -3.10
N THR A 7 12.94 -3.41 -3.86
CA THR A 7 13.11 -3.43 -5.32
C THR A 7 11.89 -4.01 -6.04
N GLY A 8 11.38 -3.26 -7.03
CA GLY A 8 10.18 -3.63 -7.79
C GLY A 8 8.94 -3.61 -6.91
N THR A 9 7.94 -4.47 -7.18
CA THR A 9 6.84 -4.66 -6.24
C THR A 9 7.39 -5.31 -4.98
N HIS A 10 7.32 -4.59 -3.87
CA HIS A 10 7.88 -5.01 -2.59
C HIS A 10 7.00 -4.56 -1.44
N MET A 11 7.32 -5.04 -0.26
CA MET A 11 6.63 -4.69 0.98
C MET A 11 7.61 -4.08 1.96
N ASP A 12 7.17 -3.02 2.65
CA ASP A 12 7.85 -2.41 3.77
C ASP A 12 7.25 -2.88 5.08
N ALA A 13 8.12 -3.20 6.02
CA ALA A 13 7.76 -3.43 7.41
C ALA A 13 7.91 -2.12 8.23
N PRO A 14 7.31 -2.02 9.44
CA PRO A 14 7.58 -0.92 10.35
C PRO A 14 9.07 -0.65 10.61
N ALA A 15 9.89 -1.69 10.61
CA ALA A 15 11.35 -1.58 10.79
C ALA A 15 12.06 -0.77 9.70
N HIS A 16 11.42 -0.58 8.52
CA HIS A 16 11.97 0.24 7.44
C HIS A 16 12.22 1.69 7.90
N MET A 17 11.29 2.26 8.64
CA MET A 17 11.36 3.66 9.09
C MET A 17 11.58 3.79 10.61
N LEU A 18 11.29 2.76 11.37
CA LEU A 18 11.29 2.80 12.84
C LEU A 18 12.36 1.86 13.39
N PRO A 19 13.39 2.34 14.11
CA PRO A 19 14.47 1.49 14.64
C PRO A 19 14.00 0.35 15.57
N SER A 20 12.84 0.51 16.22
CA SER A 20 12.20 -0.52 17.04
C SER A 20 10.95 -1.12 16.40
N GLY A 21 10.75 -0.88 15.10
CA GLY A 21 9.62 -1.41 14.36
C GLY A 21 9.72 -2.93 14.19
N ARG A 22 8.57 -3.56 13.98
CA ARG A 22 8.52 -5.00 13.64
C ARG A 22 9.12 -5.24 12.27
N THR A 23 9.86 -6.33 12.12
CA THR A 23 10.36 -6.83 10.84
C THR A 23 9.34 -7.78 10.19
N LEU A 24 9.48 -8.09 8.90
CA LEU A 24 8.51 -8.94 8.17
C LEU A 24 8.39 -10.34 8.76
N ASP A 25 9.46 -10.90 9.30
CA ASP A 25 9.49 -12.22 9.92
C ASP A 25 8.77 -12.28 11.28
N ASP A 26 8.50 -11.12 11.91
CA ASP A 26 7.68 -11.01 13.13
C ASP A 26 6.17 -11.10 12.88
N PHE A 27 5.75 -10.94 11.63
CA PHE A 27 4.33 -11.00 11.28
C PHE A 27 3.90 -12.44 10.96
N PRO A 28 2.73 -12.87 11.45
CA PRO A 28 2.14 -14.12 11.03
C PRO A 28 1.64 -14.04 9.57
N ALA A 29 1.63 -15.17 8.85
CA ALA A 29 1.34 -15.21 7.42
C ALA A 29 -0.04 -14.62 7.03
N GLU A 30 -1.02 -14.74 7.93
CA GLU A 30 -2.36 -14.18 7.76
C GLU A 30 -2.40 -12.64 7.73
N THR A 31 -1.34 -11.98 8.18
CA THR A 31 -1.18 -10.53 8.02
C THR A 31 -1.12 -10.13 6.54
N PHE A 32 -0.57 -10.99 5.70
CA PHE A 32 -0.30 -10.70 4.29
C PHE A 32 -1.43 -11.07 3.34
N ALA A 33 -2.61 -11.39 3.88
CA ALA A 33 -3.81 -11.70 3.11
C ALA A 33 -5.06 -11.12 3.79
N GLY A 34 -6.00 -10.59 3.00
CA GLY A 34 -7.24 -10.04 3.54
C GLY A 34 -8.11 -9.38 2.48
N ARG A 35 -9.27 -8.88 2.90
CA ARG A 35 -10.18 -8.14 2.00
C ARG A 35 -9.52 -6.86 1.53
N GLY A 36 -9.39 -6.70 0.22
CA GLY A 36 -8.84 -5.50 -0.41
C GLY A 36 -9.94 -4.52 -0.83
N PHE A 37 -9.64 -3.24 -0.69
CA PHE A 37 -10.41 -2.14 -1.26
C PHE A 37 -9.48 -1.24 -2.06
N VAL A 38 -9.88 -0.86 -3.29
CA VAL A 38 -9.13 0.08 -4.12
C VAL A 38 -9.82 1.43 -4.10
N LEU A 39 -9.12 2.44 -3.59
CA LEU A 39 -9.50 3.84 -3.74
C LEU A 39 -9.02 4.35 -5.09
N ASP A 40 -9.94 4.78 -5.95
CA ASP A 40 -9.60 5.41 -7.23
C ASP A 40 -9.12 6.85 -6.99
N CYS A 41 -7.82 7.06 -7.11
CA CYS A 41 -7.14 8.34 -6.94
C CYS A 41 -6.65 8.93 -8.26
N ARG A 42 -7.02 8.33 -9.41
CA ARG A 42 -6.53 8.76 -10.72
C ARG A 42 -6.93 10.20 -11.03
N GLY A 43 -5.95 10.99 -11.43
CA GLY A 43 -6.15 12.42 -11.74
C GLY A 43 -6.22 13.35 -10.53
N ALA A 44 -6.13 12.83 -9.32
CA ALA A 44 -5.97 13.65 -8.12
C ALA A 44 -4.53 14.21 -8.03
N ALA A 45 -4.38 15.39 -7.45
CA ALA A 45 -3.07 15.95 -7.12
C ALA A 45 -2.57 15.40 -5.77
N GLU A 46 -3.50 15.15 -4.84
CA GLU A 46 -3.25 14.60 -3.50
C GLU A 46 -4.40 13.65 -3.12
N ILE A 47 -4.12 12.71 -2.24
CA ILE A 47 -5.13 11.80 -1.67
C ILE A 47 -5.60 12.40 -0.34
N THR A 48 -6.82 12.93 -0.34
CA THR A 48 -7.34 13.74 0.76
C THR A 48 -8.32 12.99 1.65
N LEU A 49 -8.46 13.44 2.90
CA LEU A 49 -9.45 12.90 3.85
C LEU A 49 -10.88 12.86 3.29
N PRO A 50 -11.40 13.89 2.58
CA PRO A 50 -12.73 13.81 1.96
C PRO A 50 -12.90 12.68 0.93
N MET A 51 -11.83 12.26 0.22
CA MET A 51 -11.89 11.11 -0.69
C MET A 51 -12.12 9.82 0.08
N LEU A 52 -11.41 9.63 1.18
CA LEU A 52 -11.54 8.47 2.07
C LEU A 52 -12.92 8.42 2.74
N ARG A 53 -13.39 9.55 3.27
CA ARG A 53 -14.69 9.64 3.95
C ARG A 53 -15.89 9.28 3.05
N ARG A 54 -15.80 9.54 1.76
CA ARG A 54 -16.84 9.12 0.80
C ARG A 54 -16.95 7.61 0.65
N GLN A 55 -15.92 6.86 1.07
CA GLN A 55 -15.84 5.40 1.00
C GLN A 55 -15.86 4.75 2.38
N GLU A 56 -16.32 5.45 3.42
CA GLU A 56 -16.22 5.03 4.82
C GLU A 56 -16.86 3.65 5.07
N GLU A 57 -17.98 3.35 4.44
CA GLU A 57 -18.66 2.03 4.55
C GLU A 57 -17.77 0.91 4.00
N ALA A 58 -17.25 1.08 2.78
CA ALA A 58 -16.38 0.08 2.15
C ALA A 58 -15.03 -0.07 2.88
N LEU A 59 -14.47 1.04 3.39
CA LEU A 59 -13.27 1.03 4.20
C LEU A 59 -13.46 0.31 5.54
N GLY A 60 -14.64 0.39 6.14
CA GLY A 60 -14.95 -0.32 7.39
C GLY A 60 -14.94 -1.84 7.27
N GLU A 61 -15.04 -2.37 6.05
CA GLU A 61 -14.94 -3.80 5.78
C GLU A 61 -13.57 -4.24 5.26
N ALA A 62 -12.72 -3.30 4.85
CA ALA A 62 -11.42 -3.60 4.28
C ALA A 62 -10.40 -4.02 5.33
N GLU A 63 -9.46 -4.86 4.93
CA GLU A 63 -8.25 -5.19 5.68
C GLU A 63 -7.01 -4.61 4.99
N PHE A 64 -7.11 -4.30 3.70
CA PHE A 64 -6.11 -3.61 2.90
C PHE A 64 -6.73 -2.48 2.11
N LEU A 65 -6.10 -1.31 2.14
CA LEU A 65 -6.46 -0.15 1.31
C LEU A 65 -5.40 0.06 0.24
N LEU A 66 -5.79 0.00 -1.03
CA LEU A 66 -4.90 0.18 -2.17
C LEU A 66 -5.22 1.50 -2.89
N PHE A 67 -4.21 2.31 -3.14
CA PHE A 67 -4.35 3.59 -3.83
C PHE A 67 -4.06 3.43 -5.32
N CYS A 68 -5.11 3.50 -6.15
CA CYS A 68 -5.00 3.48 -7.60
C CYS A 68 -4.77 4.90 -8.12
N THR A 69 -3.54 5.29 -8.32
CA THR A 69 -3.16 6.60 -8.86
C THR A 69 -3.01 6.55 -10.39
N GLY A 70 -2.88 5.35 -10.95
CA GLY A 70 -2.55 5.10 -12.36
C GLY A 70 -1.12 5.52 -12.70
N TRP A 71 -0.24 5.58 -11.68
CA TRP A 71 1.15 6.00 -11.86
C TRP A 71 2.03 4.90 -12.43
N ASP A 72 1.64 3.63 -12.29
CA ASP A 72 2.31 2.45 -12.84
C ASP A 72 2.56 2.56 -14.36
N ARG A 73 1.75 3.32 -15.09
CA ARG A 73 1.95 3.60 -16.53
C ARG A 73 3.26 4.31 -16.85
N TYR A 74 3.90 4.94 -15.88
CA TYR A 74 5.17 5.65 -16.03
C TYR A 74 6.37 4.80 -15.63
N TRP A 75 6.16 3.53 -15.25
CA TRP A 75 7.23 2.62 -14.89
C TRP A 75 8.36 2.60 -15.93
N GLY A 76 9.61 2.71 -15.47
CA GLY A 76 10.79 2.77 -16.33
C GLY A 76 11.05 4.14 -16.99
N GLN A 77 10.27 5.17 -16.67
CA GLN A 77 10.44 6.54 -17.15
C GLN A 77 10.90 7.45 -16.00
N PRO A 78 11.69 8.51 -16.25
CA PRO A 78 12.08 9.46 -15.20
C PRO A 78 10.89 10.07 -14.43
N ARG A 79 9.78 10.32 -15.13
CA ARG A 79 8.55 10.83 -14.54
C ARG A 79 7.97 9.94 -13.44
N TYR A 80 8.31 8.66 -13.40
CA TYR A 80 7.81 7.74 -12.39
C TYR A 80 8.14 8.19 -10.96
N TYR A 81 9.24 8.91 -10.81
CA TYR A 81 9.77 9.37 -9.52
C TYR A 81 9.28 10.75 -9.10
N GLU A 82 8.40 11.39 -9.87
CA GLU A 82 8.01 12.79 -9.64
C GLU A 82 6.50 12.99 -9.77
N GLY A 83 5.90 13.73 -8.82
CA GLY A 83 4.54 14.26 -8.95
C GLY A 83 3.42 13.22 -8.86
N PHE A 84 3.66 12.03 -8.31
CA PHE A 84 2.60 11.10 -7.98
C PHE A 84 1.79 11.60 -6.78
N PRO A 85 0.48 11.31 -6.74
CA PRO A 85 -0.37 11.71 -5.62
C PRO A 85 0.05 11.02 -4.33
N CYS A 86 0.26 11.80 -3.27
CA CYS A 86 0.53 11.29 -1.92
C CYS A 86 -0.64 11.63 -0.99
N LEU A 87 -0.72 10.94 0.14
CA LEU A 87 -1.69 11.25 1.20
C LEU A 87 -1.38 12.63 1.81
N THR A 88 -2.45 13.39 2.10
CA THR A 88 -2.32 14.50 3.05
C THR A 88 -2.12 13.94 4.46
N ALA A 89 -1.51 14.69 5.37
CA ALA A 89 -1.28 14.26 6.76
C ALA A 89 -2.57 13.80 7.44
N GLU A 90 -3.66 14.55 7.30
CA GLU A 90 -4.98 14.19 7.85
C GLU A 90 -5.53 12.89 7.25
N ALA A 91 -5.26 12.63 5.97
CA ALA A 91 -5.66 11.39 5.31
C ALA A 91 -4.83 10.21 5.83
N ALA A 92 -3.52 10.37 6.01
CA ALA A 92 -2.65 9.33 6.56
C ALA A 92 -3.03 8.98 8.01
N GLU A 93 -3.29 9.98 8.86
CA GLU A 93 -3.76 9.78 10.24
C GLU A 93 -5.10 9.02 10.28
N TYR A 94 -6.02 9.37 9.38
CA TYR A 94 -7.29 8.65 9.27
C TYR A 94 -7.09 7.19 8.85
N VAL A 95 -6.27 6.92 7.83
CA VAL A 95 -5.95 5.56 7.39
C VAL A 95 -5.31 4.76 8.52
N ALA A 96 -4.37 5.34 9.26
CA ALA A 96 -3.74 4.71 10.43
C ALA A 96 -4.74 4.31 11.52
N SER A 97 -5.88 5.03 11.62
CA SER A 97 -6.92 4.77 12.62
C SER A 97 -7.92 3.66 12.24
N LEU A 98 -7.90 3.17 10.99
CA LEU A 98 -8.89 2.23 10.47
C LEU A 98 -8.68 0.77 10.92
N GLY A 99 -7.53 0.44 11.55
CA GLY A 99 -7.22 -0.93 11.96
C GLY A 99 -6.93 -1.89 10.81
N LEU A 100 -6.44 -1.37 9.69
CA LEU A 100 -6.04 -2.17 8.53
C LEU A 100 -4.81 -3.03 8.85
N LYS A 101 -4.60 -4.08 8.08
CA LYS A 101 -3.35 -4.85 8.05
C LYS A 101 -2.25 -4.11 7.27
N GLY A 102 -2.63 -3.44 6.20
CA GLY A 102 -1.69 -2.72 5.36
C GLY A 102 -2.33 -1.85 4.30
N VAL A 103 -1.48 -1.11 3.63
CA VAL A 103 -1.79 -0.27 2.48
C VAL A 103 -0.96 -0.70 1.28
N GLY A 104 -1.26 -0.14 0.12
CA GLY A 104 -0.41 -0.30 -1.06
C GLY A 104 -0.74 0.72 -2.14
N GLU A 105 0.21 0.99 -3.04
CA GLU A 105 0.06 1.96 -4.12
C GLU A 105 0.76 1.51 -5.41
N ASP A 106 0.30 2.08 -6.52
CA ASP A 106 0.88 1.90 -7.85
C ASP A 106 1.94 2.96 -8.20
N SER A 107 2.46 3.65 -7.19
CA SER A 107 3.59 4.58 -7.24
C SER A 107 4.82 4.01 -6.53
N ILE A 108 5.92 4.77 -6.57
CA ILE A 108 7.20 4.37 -5.95
C ILE A 108 7.19 4.52 -4.43
N SER A 109 6.28 5.33 -3.87
CA SER A 109 6.33 5.71 -2.46
C SER A 109 5.01 6.27 -1.97
N LEU A 110 4.77 6.22 -0.66
CA LEU A 110 3.70 6.93 0.04
C LEU A 110 3.98 8.43 0.19
N ASP A 111 5.25 8.82 0.10
CA ASP A 111 5.72 10.19 0.26
C ASP A 111 6.43 10.68 -1.01
N PRO A 112 6.47 12.00 -1.28
CA PRO A 112 7.26 12.54 -2.38
C PRO A 112 8.74 12.12 -2.27
N CYS A 113 9.39 11.81 -3.42
CA CYS A 113 10.79 11.35 -3.44
C CYS A 113 11.79 12.39 -2.93
N ASP A 114 11.41 13.66 -2.86
CA ASP A 114 12.24 14.78 -2.40
C ASP A 114 12.01 15.15 -0.93
N THR A 115 11.20 14.37 -0.20
CA THR A 115 11.03 14.57 1.26
C THR A 115 12.19 13.94 2.04
N GLU A 116 12.57 14.56 3.15
CA GLU A 116 13.57 14.01 4.08
C GLU A 116 12.92 13.34 5.31
N ASP A 117 11.67 13.70 5.62
CA ASP A 117 10.98 13.32 6.86
C ASP A 117 10.03 12.11 6.70
N TYR A 118 9.67 11.74 5.48
CA TYR A 118 8.77 10.62 5.15
C TYR A 118 7.52 10.53 6.04
N PRO A 119 6.71 11.60 6.14
CA PRO A 119 5.64 11.70 7.14
C PRO A 119 4.57 10.61 7.00
N ASN A 120 4.19 10.23 5.78
CA ASN A 120 3.17 9.20 5.57
C ASN A 120 3.68 7.83 5.96
N HIS A 121 4.93 7.48 5.62
CA HIS A 121 5.57 6.26 6.11
C HIS A 121 5.62 6.24 7.63
N MET A 122 6.07 7.33 8.25
CA MET A 122 6.15 7.40 9.72
C MET A 122 4.80 7.20 10.40
N ILE A 123 3.72 7.76 9.84
CA ILE A 123 2.36 7.62 10.37
C ILE A 123 1.87 6.18 10.17
N LEU A 124 1.92 5.66 8.96
CA LEU A 124 1.29 4.38 8.61
C LEU A 124 2.07 3.18 9.17
N LEU A 125 3.39 3.15 8.98
CA LEU A 125 4.24 2.11 9.56
C LEU A 125 4.29 2.23 11.10
N GLY A 126 4.20 3.46 11.63
CA GLY A 126 4.07 3.73 13.06
C GLY A 126 2.79 3.17 13.70
N ALA A 127 1.72 3.07 12.92
CA ALA A 127 0.49 2.40 13.32
C ALA A 127 0.57 0.86 13.19
N GLY A 128 1.70 0.31 12.73
CA GLY A 128 1.94 -1.12 12.60
C GLY A 128 1.43 -1.73 11.29
N LEU A 129 1.06 -0.91 10.31
CA LEU A 129 0.68 -1.37 8.98
C LEU A 129 1.91 -1.82 8.20
N VAL A 130 1.71 -2.73 7.24
CA VAL A 130 2.70 -2.98 6.18
C VAL A 130 2.32 -2.14 4.96
N ASN A 131 3.31 -1.74 4.15
CA ASN A 131 3.08 -1.05 2.89
C ASN A 131 3.53 -1.90 1.71
N THR A 132 2.77 -1.91 0.60
CA THR A 132 3.15 -2.61 -0.65
C THR A 132 3.27 -1.62 -1.78
N GLU A 133 4.48 -1.31 -2.16
CA GLU A 133 4.82 -0.32 -3.19
C GLU A 133 4.96 -0.93 -4.59
N ASN A 134 4.87 -0.06 -5.58
CA ASN A 134 5.05 -0.42 -6.99
C ASN A 134 4.09 -1.51 -7.45
N LEU A 135 2.82 -1.40 -7.03
CA LEU A 135 1.75 -2.25 -7.56
C LEU A 135 1.45 -1.88 -9.01
N THR A 136 0.82 -2.79 -9.72
CA THR A 136 0.33 -2.55 -11.09
C THR A 136 -1.03 -3.20 -11.30
N GLY A 137 -1.80 -2.64 -12.24
CA GLY A 137 -3.11 -3.19 -12.61
C GLY A 137 -4.22 -2.92 -11.60
N LEU A 138 -4.07 -2.00 -10.66
CA LEU A 138 -5.10 -1.65 -9.67
C LEU A 138 -6.38 -1.12 -10.29
N GLU A 139 -6.30 -0.47 -11.47
CA GLU A 139 -7.47 0.01 -12.21
C GLU A 139 -8.49 -1.10 -12.48
N ALA A 140 -8.04 -2.31 -12.76
CA ALA A 140 -8.90 -3.47 -13.01
C ALA A 140 -9.70 -3.92 -11.77
N LEU A 141 -9.33 -3.47 -10.58
CA LEU A 141 -9.92 -3.85 -9.29
C LEU A 141 -10.85 -2.78 -8.70
N VAL A 142 -10.89 -1.58 -9.30
CA VAL A 142 -11.77 -0.50 -8.83
C VAL A 142 -13.22 -0.97 -8.84
N GLY A 143 -13.90 -0.81 -7.70
CA GLY A 143 -15.31 -1.21 -7.52
C GLY A 143 -15.53 -2.73 -7.43
N LYS A 144 -14.48 -3.54 -7.30
CA LYS A 144 -14.59 -5.01 -7.18
C LYS A 144 -14.33 -5.48 -5.76
N THR A 145 -14.96 -6.59 -5.41
CA THR A 145 -14.68 -7.33 -4.18
C THR A 145 -13.62 -8.40 -4.45
N PHE A 146 -12.56 -8.40 -3.67
CA PHE A 146 -11.46 -9.35 -3.84
C PHE A 146 -10.74 -9.63 -2.52
N THR A 147 -10.02 -10.73 -2.49
CA THR A 147 -9.00 -10.98 -1.47
C THR A 147 -7.65 -10.54 -2.03
N PHE A 148 -7.00 -9.62 -1.34
CA PHE A 148 -5.63 -9.20 -1.64
C PHE A 148 -4.65 -10.11 -0.93
N LEU A 149 -3.61 -10.52 -1.66
CA LEU A 149 -2.49 -11.31 -1.15
C LEU A 149 -1.21 -10.59 -1.56
N THR A 150 -0.35 -10.35 -0.59
CA THR A 150 0.94 -9.67 -0.80
C THR A 150 1.98 -10.34 0.10
N LEU A 151 2.50 -11.48 -0.36
CA LEU A 151 3.33 -12.38 0.43
C LEU A 151 4.81 -12.07 0.22
N PRO A 152 5.49 -11.47 1.21
CA PRO A 152 6.93 -11.24 1.16
C PRO A 152 7.71 -12.54 1.38
N LEU A 153 8.99 -12.54 1.00
CA LEU A 153 9.90 -13.58 1.42
C LEU A 153 10.20 -13.43 2.91
N LYS A 154 10.28 -14.55 3.62
CA LYS A 154 10.58 -14.54 5.05
C LYS A 154 12.10 -14.56 5.26
N TRP A 155 12.69 -13.37 5.27
CA TRP A 155 14.07 -13.14 5.66
C TRP A 155 14.15 -12.83 7.15
N GLU A 156 15.21 -13.25 7.81
CA GLU A 156 15.50 -12.86 9.19
C GLU A 156 15.78 -11.35 9.27
N HIS A 157 15.08 -10.64 10.15
CA HIS A 157 15.18 -9.19 10.36
C HIS A 157 14.91 -8.33 9.10
N ALA A 158 14.04 -8.78 8.22
CA ALA A 158 13.72 -8.03 7.00
C ALA A 158 12.90 -6.76 7.30
N ASP A 159 13.47 -5.62 6.96
CA ASP A 159 12.80 -4.31 6.92
C ASP A 159 11.90 -4.15 5.70
N GLY A 160 12.17 -4.90 4.64
CA GLY A 160 11.41 -4.98 3.42
C GLY A 160 11.73 -6.24 2.62
N SER A 161 10.89 -6.56 1.67
CA SER A 161 11.09 -7.71 0.78
C SER A 161 10.29 -7.59 -0.50
N SER A 162 10.90 -7.95 -1.63
CA SER A 162 10.13 -8.17 -2.86
C SER A 162 9.01 -9.17 -2.59
N CYS A 163 7.84 -8.90 -3.14
CA CYS A 163 6.67 -9.75 -2.98
C CYS A 163 5.95 -9.96 -4.32
N ARG A 164 5.14 -11.00 -4.37
CA ARG A 164 4.14 -11.16 -5.43
C ARG A 164 2.78 -10.75 -4.89
N ALA A 165 2.31 -9.58 -5.35
CA ALA A 165 0.97 -9.11 -5.04
C ALA A 165 -0.04 -9.70 -6.02
N MET A 166 -1.18 -10.15 -5.51
CA MET A 166 -2.27 -10.75 -6.29
C MET A 166 -3.63 -10.34 -5.72
N ALA A 167 -4.63 -10.25 -6.60
CA ALA A 167 -6.02 -10.13 -6.22
C ALA A 167 -6.80 -11.37 -6.67
N MET A 168 -7.45 -12.04 -5.74
CA MET A 168 -8.38 -13.13 -6.03
C MET A 168 -9.79 -12.55 -6.05
N LEU A 169 -10.35 -12.40 -7.25
CA LEU A 169 -11.73 -11.98 -7.43
C LEU A 169 -12.68 -13.09 -6.97
N ARG A 170 -13.75 -12.72 -6.27
CA ARG A 170 -14.87 -13.62 -6.05
C ARG A 170 -15.71 -13.67 -7.33
N GLU A 171 -16.01 -14.85 -7.84
CA GLU A 171 -17.03 -14.98 -8.87
C GLU A 171 -18.35 -14.49 -8.27
N GLU A 172 -19.00 -13.52 -8.94
CA GLU A 172 -20.37 -13.17 -8.61
C GLU A 172 -21.22 -14.41 -8.90
N GLU A 173 -21.85 -14.98 -7.87
CA GLU A 173 -22.89 -15.97 -8.08
C GLU A 173 -23.99 -15.32 -8.93
N THR A 174 -24.02 -15.65 -10.20
CA THR A 174 -25.12 -15.26 -11.10
C THR A 174 -26.41 -15.87 -10.52
N ARG A 175 -27.18 -15.03 -9.84
CA ARG A 175 -28.54 -15.38 -9.42
C ARG A 175 -29.53 -15.29 -10.58
#